data_268ffdbbe748dd8c3f0fe1fb0c665b23
#
_entry.id   268ffdbbe748dd8c3f0fe1fb0c665b23
#
_cell.length_a   1.000
_cell.length_b   1.000
_cell.length_c   1.000
_cell.angle_alpha   90.00
_cell.angle_beta   90.00
_cell.angle_gamma   90.00
#
_symmetry.space_group_name_H-M   'P 1'
#
loop_
_entity.id
_entity.type
_entity.pdbx_description
1 polymer ?
#
loop_
_entity_poly.entity_id
_entity_poly.type
_entity_poly.pdbx_seq_one_letter_code
_entity_poly.pdbx_strand_id
1 'polypeptide(L)'
;MRPRLAFFDLDGTVGLIRAGWMRIMVRQALEALRATGTKETDAELRPIIEDYIFRLTGKPTILQMEALAENVRQRGGTPLEAARYKENFLSAIGEVADQRMKELRNGYRRPELHMVPGTRAVLEDLRRLGVKLYLVSGTEHDVVQVETDAFDITRFFDGGVYGTPSDDSTFSKRGLAEQVVANGEAAGPEIISFGDGNAEMEAVKNVGGTAIGLATLEPECRSVDPWKRERLIAAGADYIIPNYLCWNELKEHLFAE
;
A
#
# COMPACT_ATOMS: atom_id res chain seq x y z
N MET A 1 -17.74 -18.05 10.11
CA MET A 1 -18.53 -16.84 10.54
C MET A 1 -18.48 -15.85 9.39
N ARG A 2 -19.60 -15.26 9.02
CA ARG A 2 -19.71 -14.44 7.78
C ARG A 2 -19.18 -13.01 8.01
N PRO A 3 -18.33 -12.47 7.12
CA PRO A 3 -17.86 -11.07 7.21
C PRO A 3 -19.03 -10.07 7.18
N ARG A 4 -18.99 -9.10 8.08
CA ARG A 4 -19.93 -7.98 8.18
C ARG A 4 -19.26 -6.63 7.93
N LEU A 5 -17.93 -6.57 8.07
CA LEU A 5 -17.15 -5.36 7.91
C LEU A 5 -15.84 -5.65 7.18
N ALA A 6 -15.45 -4.76 6.27
CA ALA A 6 -14.21 -4.84 5.53
C ALA A 6 -13.43 -3.53 5.58
N PHE A 7 -12.14 -3.61 5.93
CA PHE A 7 -11.18 -2.54 5.78
C PHE A 7 -10.42 -2.70 4.48
N PHE A 8 -10.20 -1.59 3.79
CA PHE A 8 -9.35 -1.51 2.60
C PHE A 8 -8.27 -0.46 2.81
N ASP A 9 -7.03 -0.81 2.51
CA ASP A 9 -6.00 0.19 2.26
C ASP A 9 -6.18 0.82 0.88
N LEU A 10 -5.49 1.95 0.61
CA LEU A 10 -5.56 2.64 -0.68
C LEU A 10 -4.43 2.22 -1.61
N ASP A 11 -3.19 2.59 -1.26
CA ASP A 11 -2.02 2.44 -2.12
C ASP A 11 -1.61 0.97 -2.28
N GLY A 12 -1.49 0.47 -3.52
CA GLY A 12 -1.15 -0.93 -3.78
C GLY A 12 -2.27 -1.93 -3.49
N THR A 13 -3.40 -1.47 -2.94
CA THR A 13 -4.56 -2.29 -2.55
C THR A 13 -5.79 -1.96 -3.39
N VAL A 14 -6.22 -0.71 -3.40
CA VAL A 14 -7.33 -0.19 -4.21
C VAL A 14 -6.77 0.56 -5.41
N GLY A 15 -5.88 1.52 -5.17
CA GLY A 15 -5.32 2.44 -6.13
C GLY A 15 -3.85 2.17 -6.45
N LEU A 16 -3.45 2.56 -7.66
CA LEU A 16 -2.09 2.44 -8.20
C LEU A 16 -1.50 3.80 -8.56
N ILE A 17 -1.98 4.88 -7.93
CA ILE A 17 -1.51 6.24 -8.23
C ILE A 17 -0.01 6.38 -7.98
N ARG A 18 0.51 5.73 -6.92
CA ARG A 18 1.93 5.72 -6.56
C ARG A 18 2.67 4.44 -6.99
N ALA A 19 2.03 3.58 -7.82
CA ALA A 19 2.67 2.35 -8.29
C ALA A 19 4.00 2.64 -8.98
N GLY A 20 5.01 1.79 -8.70
CA GLY A 20 6.36 1.93 -9.23
C GLY A 20 7.29 2.79 -8.36
N TRP A 21 6.88 3.17 -7.14
CA TRP A 21 7.70 3.91 -6.19
C TRP A 21 9.08 3.26 -5.96
N MET A 22 9.13 1.95 -5.89
CA MET A 22 10.35 1.19 -5.69
C MET A 22 11.35 1.39 -6.86
N ARG A 23 10.87 1.40 -8.10
CA ARG A 23 11.72 1.66 -9.28
C ARG A 23 12.35 3.05 -9.22
N ILE A 24 11.60 4.05 -8.72
CA ILE A 24 12.09 5.41 -8.53
C ILE A 24 13.19 5.42 -7.46
N MET A 25 12.94 4.78 -6.32
CA MET A 25 13.91 4.72 -5.21
C MET A 25 15.19 4.00 -5.62
N VAL A 26 15.09 2.84 -6.28
CA VAL A 26 16.25 2.09 -6.78
C VAL A 26 17.05 2.90 -7.79
N ARG A 27 16.38 3.60 -8.73
CA ARG A 27 17.06 4.46 -9.71
C ARG A 27 17.85 5.57 -9.01
N GLN A 28 17.24 6.30 -8.08
CA GLN A 28 17.91 7.38 -7.35
C GLN A 28 19.07 6.86 -6.50
N ALA A 29 18.92 5.68 -5.91
CA ALA A 29 20.00 5.05 -5.16
C ALA A 29 21.18 4.66 -6.09
N LEU A 30 20.91 4.06 -7.24
CA LEU A 30 21.94 3.75 -8.23
C LEU A 30 22.67 5.01 -8.69
N GLU A 31 21.97 6.10 -8.98
CA GLU A 31 22.55 7.40 -9.37
C GLU A 31 23.49 7.93 -8.27
N ALA A 32 23.06 7.90 -7.00
CA ALA A 32 23.87 8.34 -5.87
C ALA A 32 25.12 7.48 -5.66
N LEU A 33 25.01 6.14 -5.82
CA LEU A 33 26.16 5.24 -5.67
C LEU A 33 27.15 5.36 -6.84
N ARG A 34 26.68 5.50 -8.07
CA ARG A 34 27.55 5.77 -9.23
C ARG A 34 28.34 7.07 -9.09
N ALA A 35 27.73 8.10 -8.50
CA ALA A 35 28.38 9.39 -8.26
C ALA A 35 29.58 9.29 -7.30
N THR A 36 29.74 8.20 -6.55
CA THR A 36 30.95 7.93 -5.73
C THR A 36 32.17 7.56 -6.56
N GLY A 37 32.00 7.22 -7.83
CA GLY A 37 33.07 6.68 -8.68
C GLY A 37 33.37 5.21 -8.42
N THR A 38 32.48 4.47 -7.75
CA THR A 38 32.62 3.01 -7.53
C THR A 38 32.77 2.28 -8.87
N LYS A 39 33.52 1.18 -8.85
CA LYS A 39 33.67 0.29 -10.01
C LYS A 39 32.59 -0.78 -10.11
N GLU A 40 31.73 -0.85 -9.09
CA GLU A 40 30.63 -1.80 -9.07
C GLU A 40 29.62 -1.47 -10.18
N THR A 41 29.15 -2.50 -10.86
CA THR A 41 28.13 -2.40 -11.90
C THR A 41 26.72 -2.25 -11.27
N ASP A 42 25.75 -1.80 -12.05
CA ASP A 42 24.35 -1.77 -11.61
C ASP A 42 23.83 -3.13 -11.16
N ALA A 43 24.28 -4.22 -11.79
CA ALA A 43 23.89 -5.58 -11.45
C ALA A 43 24.41 -5.98 -10.07
N GLU A 44 25.55 -5.46 -9.64
CA GLU A 44 26.13 -5.68 -8.30
C GLU A 44 25.52 -4.76 -7.25
N LEU A 45 25.22 -3.51 -7.62
CA LEU A 45 24.64 -2.53 -6.69
C LEU A 45 23.16 -2.77 -6.40
N ARG A 46 22.39 -3.21 -7.40
CA ARG A 46 20.93 -3.38 -7.29
C ARG A 46 20.51 -4.31 -6.16
N PRO A 47 21.06 -5.52 -5.98
CA PRO A 47 20.69 -6.39 -4.86
C PRO A 47 20.94 -5.76 -3.49
N ILE A 48 22.01 -4.96 -3.34
CA ILE A 48 22.34 -4.25 -2.10
C ILE A 48 21.28 -3.19 -1.80
N ILE A 49 20.88 -2.44 -2.84
CA ILE A 49 19.84 -1.40 -2.73
C ILE A 49 18.49 -2.04 -2.38
N GLU A 50 18.09 -3.06 -3.12
CA GLU A 50 16.83 -3.76 -2.91
C GLU A 50 16.77 -4.38 -1.51
N ASP A 51 17.86 -4.96 -1.01
CA ASP A 51 17.91 -5.55 0.34
C ASP A 51 17.58 -4.52 1.44
N TYR A 52 18.22 -3.34 1.48
CA TYR A 52 17.90 -2.38 2.53
C TYR A 52 16.52 -1.73 2.34
N ILE A 53 16.09 -1.50 1.09
CA ILE A 53 14.73 -1.03 0.82
C ILE A 53 13.72 -2.04 1.40
N PHE A 54 13.93 -3.32 1.14
CA PHE A 54 13.07 -4.40 1.61
C PHE A 54 13.00 -4.48 3.13
N ARG A 55 14.15 -4.53 3.80
CA ARG A 55 14.22 -4.62 5.27
C ARG A 55 13.58 -3.42 5.99
N LEU A 56 13.52 -2.27 5.31
CA LEU A 56 13.02 -1.02 5.87
C LEU A 56 11.63 -0.62 5.36
N THR A 57 11.04 -1.38 4.43
CA THR A 57 9.66 -1.13 3.97
C THR A 57 8.67 -1.35 5.11
N GLY A 58 7.69 -0.44 5.22
CA GLY A 58 6.74 -0.39 6.34
C GLY A 58 7.27 0.41 7.56
N LYS A 59 8.54 0.84 7.52
CA LYS A 59 9.13 1.78 8.49
C LYS A 59 9.19 3.18 7.86
N PRO A 60 9.43 4.25 8.65
CA PRO A 60 9.60 5.60 8.10
C PRO A 60 10.64 5.65 6.97
N THR A 61 10.27 6.26 5.84
CA THR A 61 11.12 6.35 4.63
C THR A 61 12.51 6.93 4.89
N ILE A 62 12.64 7.78 5.91
CA ILE A 62 13.92 8.37 6.28
C ILE A 62 14.99 7.31 6.55
N LEU A 63 14.62 6.16 7.13
CA LEU A 63 15.55 5.06 7.44
C LEU A 63 16.14 4.42 6.17
N GLN A 64 15.36 4.36 5.08
CA GLN A 64 15.87 3.91 3.79
C GLN A 64 16.89 4.91 3.22
N MET A 65 16.66 6.20 3.43
CA MET A 65 17.58 7.26 3.00
C MET A 65 18.85 7.32 3.85
N GLU A 66 18.77 7.02 5.14
CA GLU A 66 19.95 6.83 6.01
C GLU A 66 20.80 5.65 5.55
N ALA A 67 20.15 4.53 5.19
CA ALA A 67 20.84 3.37 4.63
C ALA A 67 21.52 3.70 3.28
N LEU A 68 20.88 4.50 2.41
CA LEU A 68 21.50 5.00 1.19
C LEU A 68 22.73 5.86 1.51
N ALA A 69 22.62 6.81 2.43
CA ALA A 69 23.71 7.67 2.83
C ALA A 69 24.91 6.87 3.35
N GLU A 70 24.65 5.82 4.13
CA GLU A 70 25.70 4.92 4.63
C GLU A 70 26.37 4.15 3.48
N ASN A 71 25.61 3.64 2.54
CA ASN A 71 26.15 2.96 1.35
C ASN A 71 27.03 3.88 0.48
N VAL A 72 26.71 5.18 0.39
CA VAL A 72 27.54 6.19 -0.29
C VAL A 72 28.88 6.37 0.48
N ARG A 73 28.84 6.48 1.83
CA ARG A 73 30.07 6.62 2.67
C ARG A 73 30.99 5.40 2.51
N GLN A 74 30.45 4.20 2.55
CA GLN A 74 31.20 2.95 2.40
C GLN A 74 31.98 2.87 1.08
N ARG A 75 31.51 3.59 0.05
CA ARG A 75 32.17 3.71 -1.25
C ARG A 75 33.05 4.95 -1.40
N GLY A 76 33.33 5.61 -0.28
CA GLY A 76 34.23 6.78 -0.25
C GLY A 76 33.60 8.07 -0.78
N GLY A 77 32.28 8.09 -1.03
CA GLY A 77 31.56 9.28 -1.44
C GLY A 77 31.10 10.15 -0.27
N THR A 78 30.73 11.40 -0.57
CA THR A 78 30.09 12.31 0.40
C THR A 78 28.57 12.27 0.17
N PRO A 79 27.79 11.67 1.07
CA PRO A 79 26.34 11.60 0.89
C PRO A 79 25.68 12.95 1.10
N LEU A 80 24.51 13.12 0.51
CA LEU A 80 23.55 14.14 0.96
C LEU A 80 23.00 13.76 2.35
N GLU A 81 22.40 14.73 3.02
CA GLU A 81 21.59 14.47 4.20
C GLU A 81 20.41 13.56 3.84
N ALA A 82 20.06 12.62 4.74
CA ALA A 82 18.97 11.66 4.49
C ALA A 82 17.64 12.36 4.18
N ALA A 83 17.37 13.50 4.82
CA ALA A 83 16.21 14.32 4.56
C ALA A 83 16.16 14.81 3.10
N ARG A 84 17.31 15.15 2.50
CA ARG A 84 17.39 15.60 1.10
C ARG A 84 17.13 14.47 0.12
N TYR A 85 17.64 13.27 0.38
CA TYR A 85 17.30 12.08 -0.41
C TYR A 85 15.80 11.79 -0.36
N LYS A 86 15.20 11.90 0.84
CA LYS A 86 13.74 11.74 1.03
C LYS A 86 12.96 12.77 0.23
N GLU A 87 13.33 14.04 0.29
CA GLU A 87 12.69 15.11 -0.46
C GLU A 87 12.73 14.83 -1.98
N ASN A 88 13.90 14.45 -2.51
CA ASN A 88 14.06 14.10 -3.91
C ASN A 88 13.17 12.91 -4.31
N PHE A 89 13.07 11.90 -3.45
CA PHE A 89 12.19 10.75 -3.68
C PHE A 89 10.71 11.16 -3.68
N LEU A 90 10.27 11.93 -2.68
CA LEU A 90 8.89 12.39 -2.57
C LEU A 90 8.49 13.30 -3.74
N SER A 91 9.39 14.16 -4.21
CA SER A 91 9.15 14.99 -5.39
C SER A 91 8.94 14.11 -6.63
N ALA A 92 9.82 13.13 -6.86
CA ALA A 92 9.74 12.26 -8.03
C ALA A 92 8.48 11.37 -8.04
N ILE A 93 8.07 10.84 -6.89
CA ILE A 93 6.83 10.05 -6.81
C ILE A 93 5.60 10.95 -6.91
N GLY A 94 5.67 12.17 -6.39
CA GLY A 94 4.63 13.19 -6.53
C GLY A 94 4.36 13.56 -7.99
N GLU A 95 5.41 13.77 -8.79
CA GLU A 95 5.26 14.04 -10.23
C GLU A 95 4.52 12.91 -10.96
N VAL A 96 4.82 11.65 -10.63
CA VAL A 96 4.13 10.49 -11.19
C VAL A 96 2.66 10.45 -10.76
N ALA A 97 2.39 10.68 -9.47
CA ALA A 97 1.04 10.72 -8.93
C ALA A 97 0.21 11.84 -9.57
N ASP A 98 0.77 13.05 -9.67
CA ASP A 98 0.13 14.20 -10.29
C ASP A 98 -0.22 13.96 -11.76
N GLN A 99 0.69 13.33 -12.51
CA GLN A 99 0.44 12.98 -13.91
C GLN A 99 -0.74 12.00 -14.02
N ARG A 100 -0.77 10.96 -13.22
CA ARG A 100 -1.86 9.97 -13.21
C ARG A 100 -3.20 10.59 -12.78
N MET A 101 -3.18 11.46 -11.77
CA MET A 101 -4.36 12.20 -11.32
C MET A 101 -4.89 13.16 -12.40
N LYS A 102 -4.01 13.83 -13.16
CA LYS A 102 -4.41 14.65 -14.32
C LYS A 102 -5.07 13.79 -15.41
N GLU A 103 -4.53 12.61 -15.71
CA GLU A 103 -5.12 11.68 -16.68
C GLU A 103 -6.53 11.24 -16.28
N LEU A 104 -6.75 10.94 -14.99
CA LEU A 104 -8.06 10.58 -14.44
C LEU A 104 -9.05 11.76 -14.54
N ARG A 105 -8.68 12.93 -14.01
CA ARG A 105 -9.56 14.11 -13.96
C ARG A 105 -9.98 14.61 -15.34
N ASN A 106 -9.10 14.48 -16.32
CA ASN A 106 -9.36 14.89 -17.70
C ASN A 106 -10.09 13.82 -18.53
N GLY A 107 -10.39 12.65 -17.94
CA GLY A 107 -11.05 11.55 -18.63
C GLY A 107 -10.21 10.88 -19.72
N TYR A 108 -8.90 11.13 -19.76
CA TYR A 108 -7.99 10.51 -20.72
C TYR A 108 -7.79 9.01 -20.45
N ARG A 109 -8.01 8.60 -19.20
CA ARG A 109 -7.94 7.20 -18.80
C ARG A 109 -9.13 6.83 -17.92
N ARG A 110 -9.62 5.61 -18.10
CA ARG A 110 -10.63 5.05 -17.19
C ARG A 110 -10.00 4.78 -15.81
N PRO A 111 -10.72 5.02 -14.71
CA PRO A 111 -10.22 4.82 -13.36
C PRO A 111 -9.61 3.44 -13.13
N GLU A 112 -10.19 2.39 -13.72
CA GLU A 112 -9.75 1.00 -13.57
C GLU A 112 -8.31 0.75 -14.04
N LEU A 113 -7.75 1.60 -14.91
CA LEU A 113 -6.35 1.51 -15.35
C LEU A 113 -5.35 1.99 -14.30
N HIS A 114 -5.83 2.71 -13.29
CA HIS A 114 -5.05 3.15 -12.14
C HIS A 114 -5.52 2.49 -10.83
N MET A 115 -6.25 1.38 -10.93
CA MET A 115 -6.72 0.58 -9.80
C MET A 115 -6.15 -0.85 -9.89
N VAL A 116 -6.06 -1.52 -8.76
CA VAL A 116 -5.77 -2.96 -8.73
C VAL A 116 -6.89 -3.70 -9.49
N PRO A 117 -6.57 -4.61 -10.43
CA PRO A 117 -7.59 -5.27 -11.24
C PRO A 117 -8.67 -5.95 -10.41
N GLY A 118 -9.93 -5.68 -10.74
CA GLY A 118 -11.11 -6.25 -10.08
C GLY A 118 -11.61 -5.47 -8.86
N THR A 119 -10.93 -4.41 -8.42
CA THR A 119 -11.31 -3.61 -7.23
C THR A 119 -12.77 -3.20 -7.22
N ARG A 120 -13.27 -2.56 -8.29
CA ARG A 120 -14.66 -2.09 -8.33
C ARG A 120 -15.66 -3.24 -8.15
N ALA A 121 -15.43 -4.36 -8.82
CA ALA A 121 -16.31 -5.52 -8.74
C ALA A 121 -16.39 -6.11 -7.33
N VAL A 122 -15.25 -6.14 -6.61
CA VAL A 122 -15.21 -6.59 -5.19
C VAL A 122 -15.96 -5.63 -4.28
N LEU A 123 -15.76 -4.31 -4.44
CA LEU A 123 -16.47 -3.32 -3.64
C LEU A 123 -17.99 -3.41 -3.84
N GLU A 124 -18.45 -3.55 -5.10
CA GLU A 124 -19.86 -3.73 -5.43
C GLU A 124 -20.44 -5.03 -4.85
N ASP A 125 -19.69 -6.14 -4.94
CA ASP A 125 -20.17 -7.44 -4.45
C ASP A 125 -20.25 -7.46 -2.91
N LEU A 126 -19.24 -6.96 -2.21
CA LEU A 126 -19.26 -6.84 -0.75
C LEU A 126 -20.42 -5.96 -0.26
N ARG A 127 -20.66 -4.83 -0.93
CA ARG A 127 -21.85 -3.99 -0.62
C ARG A 127 -23.16 -4.74 -0.81
N ARG A 128 -23.30 -5.50 -1.90
CA ARG A 128 -24.48 -6.33 -2.18
C ARG A 128 -24.68 -7.44 -1.13
N LEU A 129 -23.57 -7.95 -0.58
CA LEU A 129 -23.57 -8.93 0.51
C LEU A 129 -23.90 -8.32 1.87
N GLY A 130 -24.06 -6.99 1.95
CA GLY A 130 -24.37 -6.25 3.18
C GLY A 130 -23.14 -6.00 4.07
N VAL A 131 -21.93 -6.09 3.52
CA VAL A 131 -20.69 -5.79 4.24
C VAL A 131 -20.49 -4.27 4.29
N LYS A 132 -20.23 -3.73 5.47
CA LYS A 132 -19.87 -2.31 5.67
C LYS A 132 -18.41 -2.10 5.32
N LEU A 133 -18.12 -1.12 4.47
CA LEU A 133 -16.78 -0.89 3.94
C LEU A 133 -16.13 0.36 4.53
N TYR A 134 -14.88 0.24 4.92
CA TYR A 134 -14.00 1.31 5.37
C TYR A 134 -12.78 1.38 4.45
N LEU A 135 -12.37 2.58 4.07
CA LEU A 135 -11.06 2.81 3.46
C LEU A 135 -10.17 3.51 4.49
N VAL A 136 -8.96 2.97 4.71
CA VAL A 136 -8.05 3.46 5.75
C VAL A 136 -6.62 3.50 5.21
N SER A 137 -6.09 4.70 4.97
CA SER A 137 -4.78 4.93 4.37
C SER A 137 -3.82 5.65 5.30
N GLY A 138 -2.53 5.36 5.16
CA GLY A 138 -1.46 6.16 5.75
C GLY A 138 -1.16 7.47 5.01
N THR A 139 -1.79 7.69 3.86
CA THR A 139 -1.72 8.93 3.09
C THR A 139 -2.59 10.02 3.75
N GLU A 140 -2.24 11.29 3.57
CA GLU A 140 -2.99 12.43 4.10
C GLU A 140 -4.46 12.40 3.69
N HIS A 141 -5.36 12.75 4.63
CA HIS A 141 -6.81 12.61 4.47
C HIS A 141 -7.36 13.30 3.22
N ASP A 142 -6.97 14.55 2.98
CA ASP A 142 -7.45 15.33 1.83
C ASP A 142 -7.01 14.72 0.49
N VAL A 143 -5.82 14.13 0.46
CA VAL A 143 -5.30 13.42 -0.72
C VAL A 143 -6.11 12.14 -0.98
N VAL A 144 -6.39 11.37 0.07
CA VAL A 144 -7.20 10.15 0.00
C VAL A 144 -8.60 10.45 -0.53
N GLN A 145 -9.25 11.50 -0.05
CA GLN A 145 -10.57 11.93 -0.53
C GLN A 145 -10.54 12.25 -2.03
N VAL A 146 -9.58 13.07 -2.45
CA VAL A 146 -9.41 13.47 -3.85
C VAL A 146 -9.18 12.26 -4.77
N GLU A 147 -8.41 11.28 -4.33
CA GLU A 147 -8.13 10.07 -5.11
C GLU A 147 -9.34 9.13 -5.20
N THR A 148 -10.03 8.89 -4.08
CA THR A 148 -11.22 8.04 -4.06
C THR A 148 -12.38 8.62 -4.87
N ASP A 149 -12.51 9.96 -4.89
CA ASP A 149 -13.47 10.67 -5.74
C ASP A 149 -13.10 10.54 -7.23
N ALA A 150 -11.82 10.72 -7.58
CA ALA A 150 -11.33 10.54 -8.94
C ALA A 150 -11.49 9.10 -9.46
N PHE A 151 -11.44 8.12 -8.58
CA PHE A 151 -11.76 6.72 -8.88
C PHE A 151 -13.26 6.43 -8.94
N ASP A 152 -14.13 7.36 -8.53
CA ASP A 152 -15.58 7.16 -8.37
C ASP A 152 -15.91 5.94 -7.48
N ILE A 153 -15.22 5.85 -6.32
CA ILE A 153 -15.41 4.75 -5.36
C ILE A 153 -15.78 5.20 -3.94
N THR A 154 -15.69 6.48 -3.62
CA THR A 154 -16.02 7.03 -2.29
C THR A 154 -17.39 6.52 -1.80
N ARG A 155 -18.37 6.42 -2.71
CA ARG A 155 -19.74 5.96 -2.42
C ARG A 155 -19.85 4.52 -1.90
N PHE A 156 -18.83 3.68 -2.09
CA PHE A 156 -18.85 2.31 -1.58
C PHE A 156 -18.49 2.22 -0.09
N PHE A 157 -17.79 3.22 0.43
CA PHE A 157 -17.26 3.21 1.79
C PHE A 157 -18.23 3.88 2.78
N ASP A 158 -19.33 3.18 3.09
CA ASP A 158 -20.34 3.66 4.05
C ASP A 158 -19.88 3.65 5.51
N GLY A 159 -18.76 2.98 5.82
CA GLY A 159 -18.04 3.10 7.07
C GLY A 159 -17.17 4.36 7.14
N GLY A 160 -16.86 4.95 5.99
CA GLY A 160 -16.04 6.16 5.84
C GLY A 160 -14.72 5.94 5.13
N VAL A 161 -14.14 7.05 4.69
CA VAL A 161 -12.82 7.15 4.07
C VAL A 161 -11.90 7.90 5.04
N TYR A 162 -10.81 7.28 5.44
CA TYR A 162 -9.88 7.77 6.45
C TYR A 162 -8.47 7.82 5.89
N GLY A 163 -7.85 8.97 5.99
CA GLY A 163 -6.42 9.19 5.79
C GLY A 163 -5.80 9.73 7.08
N THR A 164 -4.48 9.86 7.10
CA THR A 164 -3.78 10.48 8.23
C THR A 164 -4.17 11.95 8.34
N PRO A 165 -4.77 12.42 9.45
CA PRO A 165 -5.05 13.82 9.66
C PRO A 165 -3.75 14.64 9.75
N SER A 166 -3.80 15.89 9.28
CA SER A 166 -2.62 16.78 9.29
C SER A 166 -2.13 17.14 10.70
N ASP A 167 -3.01 17.08 11.68
CA ASP A 167 -2.81 17.52 13.07
C ASP A 167 -2.90 16.40 14.11
N ASP A 168 -3.17 15.15 13.72
CA ASP A 168 -3.31 14.01 14.62
C ASP A 168 -2.29 12.91 14.32
N SER A 169 -1.24 12.85 15.15
CA SER A 169 -0.23 11.79 15.11
C SER A 169 -0.71 10.47 15.74
N THR A 170 -1.90 10.43 16.35
CA THR A 170 -2.43 9.24 17.05
C THR A 170 -3.29 8.36 16.13
N PHE A 171 -3.69 8.86 14.96
CA PHE A 171 -4.45 8.07 13.99
C PHE A 171 -3.67 6.83 13.55
N SER A 172 -4.32 5.67 13.64
CA SER A 172 -3.74 4.42 13.15
C SER A 172 -4.82 3.45 12.68
N LYS A 173 -4.48 2.60 11.70
CA LYS A 173 -5.35 1.52 11.22
C LYS A 173 -5.77 0.59 12.35
N ARG A 174 -4.84 0.29 13.26
CA ARG A 174 -5.09 -0.51 14.46
C ARG A 174 -6.10 0.16 15.38
N GLY A 175 -5.92 1.44 15.70
CA GLY A 175 -6.84 2.19 16.56
C GLY A 175 -8.27 2.21 16.02
N LEU A 176 -8.43 2.37 14.69
CA LEU A 176 -9.76 2.32 14.07
C LEU A 176 -10.38 0.93 14.15
N ALA A 177 -9.63 -0.15 13.93
CA ALA A 177 -10.12 -1.51 14.06
C ALA A 177 -10.57 -1.82 15.51
N GLU A 178 -9.77 -1.40 16.50
CA GLU A 178 -10.13 -1.53 17.93
C GLU A 178 -11.39 -0.74 18.28
N GLN A 179 -11.53 0.48 17.75
CA GLN A 179 -12.71 1.33 17.95
C GLN A 179 -13.98 0.70 17.39
N VAL A 180 -13.93 0.14 16.18
CA VAL A 180 -15.06 -0.55 15.54
C VAL A 180 -15.55 -1.72 16.40
N VAL A 181 -14.64 -2.51 16.96
CA VAL A 181 -14.98 -3.61 17.88
C VAL A 181 -15.55 -3.07 19.20
N ALA A 182 -14.91 -2.07 19.78
CA ALA A 182 -15.36 -1.46 21.04
C ALA A 182 -16.76 -0.82 20.92
N ASN A 183 -17.10 -0.27 19.77
CA ASN A 183 -18.42 0.29 19.47
C ASN A 183 -19.49 -0.79 19.17
N GLY A 184 -19.10 -2.08 19.11
CA GLY A 184 -20.03 -3.18 18.81
C GLY A 184 -20.52 -3.22 17.35
N GLU A 185 -19.80 -2.59 16.42
CA GLU A 185 -20.17 -2.60 14.99
C GLU A 185 -19.96 -3.97 14.36
N ALA A 186 -18.88 -4.66 14.73
CA ALA A 186 -18.60 -6.05 14.36
C ALA A 186 -17.71 -6.72 15.41
N ALA A 187 -17.88 -8.04 15.60
CA ALA A 187 -16.92 -8.83 16.36
C ALA A 187 -15.66 -9.10 15.49
N GLY A 188 -14.52 -9.34 16.14
CA GLY A 188 -13.27 -9.58 15.41
C GLY A 188 -13.39 -10.56 14.23
N PRO A 189 -13.93 -11.79 14.44
CA PRO A 189 -14.10 -12.77 13.35
C PRO A 189 -15.04 -12.36 12.21
N GLU A 190 -15.83 -11.29 12.37
CA GLU A 190 -16.69 -10.72 11.33
C GLU A 190 -16.00 -9.61 10.52
N ILE A 191 -14.72 -9.34 10.82
CA ILE A 191 -13.93 -8.30 10.18
C ILE A 191 -12.93 -8.92 9.21
N ILE A 192 -12.89 -8.41 7.99
CA ILE A 192 -11.84 -8.71 7.02
C ILE A 192 -11.07 -7.45 6.68
N SER A 193 -9.77 -7.58 6.33
CA SER A 193 -8.95 -6.46 5.89
C SER A 193 -8.17 -6.83 4.65
N PHE A 194 -8.15 -5.91 3.69
CA PHE A 194 -7.37 -5.98 2.46
C PHE A 194 -6.25 -4.94 2.52
N GLY A 195 -5.01 -5.37 2.31
CA GLY A 195 -3.86 -4.47 2.31
C GLY A 195 -2.62 -5.07 1.67
N ASP A 196 -1.70 -4.22 1.23
CA ASP A 196 -0.40 -4.63 0.69
C ASP A 196 0.76 -4.41 1.69
N GLY A 197 0.45 -3.91 2.90
CA GLY A 197 1.38 -3.59 3.97
C GLY A 197 1.18 -4.44 5.24
N ASN A 198 2.18 -4.37 6.12
CA ASN A 198 2.14 -5.09 7.41
C ASN A 198 1.10 -4.49 8.35
N ALA A 199 0.92 -3.15 8.30
CA ALA A 199 0.03 -2.44 9.22
C ALA A 199 -1.42 -2.91 9.13
N GLU A 200 -1.91 -3.24 7.93
CA GLU A 200 -3.26 -3.75 7.69
C GLU A 200 -3.43 -5.16 8.27
N MET A 201 -2.42 -6.01 8.02
CA MET A 201 -2.41 -7.39 8.53
C MET A 201 -2.41 -7.38 10.05
N GLU A 202 -1.47 -6.68 10.67
CA GLU A 202 -1.34 -6.57 12.11
C GLU A 202 -2.59 -5.96 12.77
N ALA A 203 -3.17 -4.92 12.17
CA ALA A 203 -4.35 -4.24 12.70
C ALA A 203 -5.54 -5.19 12.81
N VAL A 204 -5.86 -5.93 11.74
CA VAL A 204 -7.01 -6.84 11.75
C VAL A 204 -6.75 -8.09 12.59
N LYS A 205 -5.53 -8.63 12.58
CA LYS A 205 -5.16 -9.77 13.45
C LYS A 205 -5.23 -9.43 14.92
N ASN A 206 -4.90 -8.20 15.30
CA ASN A 206 -5.01 -7.74 16.69
C ASN A 206 -6.45 -7.79 17.25
N VAL A 207 -7.45 -7.64 16.40
CA VAL A 207 -8.87 -7.75 16.80
C VAL A 207 -9.47 -9.14 16.50
N GLY A 208 -8.68 -10.09 16.01
CA GLY A 208 -9.13 -11.46 15.72
C GLY A 208 -9.83 -11.62 14.37
N GLY A 209 -9.63 -10.68 13.46
CA GLY A 209 -10.20 -10.71 12.10
C GLY A 209 -9.34 -11.48 11.09
N THR A 210 -9.81 -11.51 9.84
CA THR A 210 -9.16 -12.18 8.72
C THR A 210 -8.37 -11.17 7.87
N ALA A 211 -7.09 -11.46 7.64
CA ALA A 211 -6.15 -10.65 6.89
C ALA A 211 -5.96 -11.16 5.46
N ILE A 212 -6.28 -10.35 4.45
CA ILE A 212 -6.08 -10.65 3.03
C ILE A 212 -4.98 -9.75 2.49
N GLY A 213 -3.83 -10.35 2.20
CA GLY A 213 -2.66 -9.65 1.68
C GLY A 213 -2.70 -9.53 0.15
N LEU A 214 -2.61 -8.30 -0.36
CA LEU A 214 -2.43 -8.02 -1.78
C LEU A 214 -0.95 -8.01 -2.14
N ALA A 215 -0.45 -9.14 -2.60
CA ALA A 215 0.93 -9.26 -3.09
C ALA A 215 0.98 -8.97 -4.60
N THR A 216 0.49 -7.82 -5.02
CA THR A 216 0.40 -7.41 -6.42
C THR A 216 1.78 -7.07 -6.97
N LEU A 217 2.20 -7.74 -8.05
CA LEU A 217 3.41 -7.37 -8.80
C LEU A 217 3.11 -6.18 -9.72
N GLU A 218 3.51 -5.00 -9.29
CA GLU A 218 3.30 -3.75 -9.99
C GLU A 218 4.34 -3.51 -11.10
N PRO A 219 3.97 -2.84 -12.19
CA PRO A 219 2.66 -2.25 -12.49
C PRO A 219 1.70 -3.18 -13.24
N GLU A 220 2.13 -4.36 -13.68
CA GLU A 220 1.36 -5.25 -14.54
C GLU A 220 0.18 -5.92 -13.80
N CYS A 221 0.28 -6.06 -12.49
CA CYS A 221 -0.74 -6.56 -11.57
C CYS A 221 -1.33 -7.94 -11.93
N ARG A 222 -0.53 -8.80 -12.60
CA ARG A 222 -0.99 -10.10 -13.13
C ARG A 222 -0.54 -11.30 -12.29
N SER A 223 0.47 -11.11 -11.46
CA SER A 223 1.08 -12.17 -10.67
C SER A 223 1.39 -11.71 -9.25
N VAL A 224 1.66 -12.67 -8.40
CA VAL A 224 2.12 -12.42 -7.04
C VAL A 224 3.55 -11.89 -7.07
N ASP A 225 3.80 -10.78 -6.37
CA ASP A 225 5.13 -10.33 -6.02
C ASP A 225 5.67 -11.22 -4.89
N PRO A 226 6.75 -12.01 -5.12
CA PRO A 226 7.26 -12.97 -4.14
C PRO A 226 7.68 -12.29 -2.84
N TRP A 227 8.25 -11.09 -2.93
CA TRP A 227 8.72 -10.36 -1.78
C TRP A 227 7.55 -9.76 -0.94
N LYS A 228 6.55 -9.14 -1.58
CA LYS A 228 5.32 -8.72 -0.88
C LYS A 228 4.67 -9.92 -0.19
N ARG A 229 4.62 -11.07 -0.87
CA ARG A 229 4.06 -12.31 -0.34
C ARG A 229 4.72 -12.74 0.97
N GLU A 230 6.05 -12.85 0.99
CA GLU A 230 6.80 -13.28 2.19
C GLU A 230 6.57 -12.33 3.37
N ARG A 231 6.59 -11.03 3.11
CA ARG A 231 6.36 -10.00 4.11
C ARG A 231 4.95 -10.05 4.69
N LEU A 232 3.94 -10.19 3.84
CA LEU A 232 2.54 -10.24 4.26
C LEU A 232 2.24 -11.52 5.06
N ILE A 233 2.82 -12.65 4.68
CA ILE A 233 2.74 -13.89 5.47
C ILE A 233 3.39 -13.69 6.85
N ALA A 234 4.57 -13.09 6.91
CA ALA A 234 5.25 -12.80 8.17
C ALA A 234 4.44 -11.84 9.08
N ALA A 235 3.65 -10.94 8.49
CA ALA A 235 2.74 -10.04 9.20
C ALA A 235 1.39 -10.68 9.59
N GLY A 236 1.15 -11.95 9.26
CA GLY A 236 -0.03 -12.72 9.67
C GLY A 236 -1.17 -12.75 8.66
N ALA A 237 -0.90 -12.54 7.37
CA ALA A 237 -1.91 -12.71 6.33
C ALA A 237 -2.45 -14.15 6.30
N ASP A 238 -3.77 -14.29 6.34
CA ASP A 238 -4.47 -15.57 6.21
C ASP A 238 -4.59 -16.01 4.74
N TYR A 239 -4.72 -15.03 3.83
CA TYR A 239 -4.80 -15.24 2.39
C TYR A 239 -3.85 -14.28 1.68
N ILE A 240 -3.28 -14.74 0.56
CA ILE A 240 -2.47 -13.91 -0.36
C ILE A 240 -3.07 -13.96 -1.75
N ILE A 241 -3.36 -12.79 -2.31
CA ILE A 241 -3.89 -12.67 -3.67
C ILE A 241 -3.04 -11.70 -4.50
N PRO A 242 -2.91 -11.92 -5.83
CA PRO A 242 -2.22 -10.99 -6.71
C PRO A 242 -3.05 -9.75 -7.06
N ASN A 243 -4.37 -9.90 -7.09
CA ASN A 243 -5.38 -8.88 -7.41
C ASN A 243 -6.78 -9.45 -7.11
N TYR A 244 -7.84 -8.68 -7.40
CA TYR A 244 -9.21 -9.10 -7.11
C TYR A 244 -9.88 -9.94 -8.22
N LEU A 245 -9.20 -10.31 -9.29
CA LEU A 245 -9.78 -11.17 -10.33
C LEU A 245 -10.06 -12.59 -9.82
N CYS A 246 -9.39 -13.02 -8.74
CA CYS A 246 -9.65 -14.28 -8.03
C CYS A 246 -10.77 -14.15 -6.97
N TRP A 247 -11.54 -13.05 -6.97
CA TRP A 247 -12.54 -12.76 -5.91
C TRP A 247 -13.56 -13.88 -5.70
N ASN A 248 -14.04 -14.51 -6.78
CA ASN A 248 -15.06 -15.56 -6.63
C ASN A 248 -14.53 -16.75 -5.80
N GLU A 249 -13.30 -17.16 -6.05
CA GLU A 249 -12.65 -18.24 -5.29
C GLU A 249 -12.43 -17.82 -3.82
N LEU A 250 -11.89 -16.62 -3.59
CA LEU A 250 -11.69 -16.08 -2.24
C LEU A 250 -13.02 -15.95 -1.48
N LYS A 251 -14.06 -15.48 -2.16
CA LYS A 251 -15.40 -15.31 -1.58
C LYS A 251 -15.98 -16.63 -1.07
N GLU A 252 -15.81 -17.73 -1.78
CA GLU A 252 -16.25 -19.05 -1.36
C GLU A 252 -15.62 -19.44 0.00
N HIS A 253 -14.36 -19.10 0.25
CA HIS A 253 -13.69 -19.34 1.53
C HIS A 253 -14.16 -18.38 2.64
N LEU A 254 -14.34 -17.09 2.32
CA LEU A 254 -14.69 -16.07 3.31
C LEU A 254 -16.16 -16.15 3.76
N PHE A 255 -17.06 -16.64 2.90
CA PHE A 255 -18.50 -16.68 3.13
C PHE A 255 -19.05 -18.10 3.19
N ALA A 256 -18.17 -19.13 3.29
CA ALA A 256 -18.58 -20.50 3.57
C ALA A 256 -19.40 -20.58 4.88
N GLU A 257 -20.46 -21.40 4.88
CA GLU A 257 -21.32 -21.64 6.04
C GLU A 257 -20.60 -22.44 7.13
#